data_482a826209fa8e48dafcaf29ef5dfbc7
#
_entry.id   482a826209fa8e48dafcaf29ef5dfbc7
#
_cell.length_a   1.000
_cell.length_b   1.000
_cell.length_c   1.000
_cell.angle_alpha   90.00
_cell.angle_beta   90.00
_cell.angle_gamma   90.00
#
_symmetry.space_group_name_H-M   'P 1'
#
loop_
_entity.id
_entity.type
_entity.pdbx_description
1 polymer ?
#
loop_
_entity_poly.entity_id
_entity_poly.type
_entity_poly.pdbx_seq_one_letter_code
_entity_poly.pdbx_strand_id
1 'polypeptide(L)'
;SARLDWAALRERVTTIGMRHSNVLAIAPTATIANICGVTQSIEPTFQNLFVKSNLSGEFTVVNPHLVRDLKARNLWDDIMVADLKYLDGSLGEIDRVPDDLKSLYATAFEIDSRWLIEAASRRQKWIDQAQSLNLYLARASGPELDAIYRLAWQRGLKTTYYLRTRAASRVEKSTLDRSDGTLNAVALPSAAGPAGGASCSLDGENCE
;
A
#
# COMPACT_ATOMS: atom_id res chain seq x y z
N SER A 1 -6.57 11.81 28.28
CA SER A 1 -7.08 13.03 28.90
C SER A 1 -6.84 14.20 27.95
N ALA A 2 -7.90 14.90 27.57
CA ALA A 2 -7.80 16.06 26.72
C ALA A 2 -7.06 17.20 27.45
N ARG A 3 -5.94 17.66 26.88
CA ARG A 3 -5.17 18.79 27.44
C ARG A 3 -5.81 20.16 27.11
N LEU A 4 -6.85 20.18 26.27
CA LEU A 4 -7.53 21.36 25.80
C LEU A 4 -8.90 21.47 26.46
N ASP A 5 -9.30 22.72 26.78
CA ASP A 5 -10.64 23.01 27.27
C ASP A 5 -11.62 23.06 26.08
N TRP A 6 -12.18 21.90 25.77
CA TRP A 6 -13.17 21.75 24.71
C TRP A 6 -14.51 22.41 25.01
N ALA A 7 -14.85 22.58 26.31
CA ALA A 7 -16.08 23.25 26.70
C ALA A 7 -16.01 24.74 26.40
N ALA A 8 -14.94 25.40 26.81
CA ALA A 8 -14.72 26.82 26.48
C ALA A 8 -14.62 27.06 24.98
N LEU A 9 -13.96 26.17 24.21
CA LEU A 9 -13.92 26.27 22.76
C LEU A 9 -15.30 26.16 22.14
N ARG A 10 -16.13 25.22 22.59
CA ARG A 10 -17.50 25.03 22.11
C ARG A 10 -18.35 26.26 22.38
N GLU A 11 -18.26 26.81 23.59
CA GLU A 11 -18.97 28.04 23.96
C GLU A 11 -18.58 29.21 23.05
N ARG A 12 -17.29 29.42 22.80
CA ARG A 12 -16.81 30.46 21.88
C ARG A 12 -17.34 30.25 20.47
N VAL A 13 -17.30 29.05 19.93
CA VAL A 13 -17.83 28.75 18.60
C VAL A 13 -19.33 29.00 18.51
N THR A 14 -20.07 28.61 19.55
CA THR A 14 -21.52 28.84 19.61
C THR A 14 -21.89 30.34 19.70
N THR A 15 -21.09 31.12 20.44
CA THR A 15 -21.39 32.53 20.70
C THR A 15 -20.87 33.47 19.61
N ILE A 16 -19.64 33.19 19.10
CA ILE A 16 -18.94 34.07 18.15
C ILE A 16 -19.06 33.56 16.72
N GLY A 17 -19.21 32.22 16.57
CA GLY A 17 -19.18 31.55 15.28
C GLY A 17 -17.77 31.15 14.85
N MET A 18 -17.68 30.62 13.61
CA MET A 18 -16.44 30.22 12.96
C MET A 18 -16.37 30.85 11.57
N ARG A 19 -15.15 31.22 11.15
CA ARG A 19 -14.92 31.75 9.79
C ARG A 19 -15.07 30.64 8.73
N HIS A 20 -14.62 29.43 9.03
CA HIS A 20 -14.61 28.32 8.09
C HIS A 20 -15.58 27.23 8.54
N SER A 21 -16.37 26.72 7.60
CA SER A 21 -17.31 25.62 7.85
C SER A 21 -16.62 24.26 7.92
N ASN A 22 -15.47 24.13 7.25
CA ASN A 22 -14.69 22.90 7.19
C ASN A 22 -13.22 23.20 7.47
N VAL A 23 -12.59 22.41 8.36
CA VAL A 23 -11.22 22.67 8.84
C VAL A 23 -10.30 21.45 8.78
N LEU A 24 -10.83 20.23 8.64
CA LEU A 24 -10.04 19.01 8.68
C LEU A 24 -10.37 18.06 7.51
N ALA A 25 -9.31 17.65 6.81
CA ALA A 25 -9.35 16.63 5.77
C ALA A 25 -8.08 15.76 5.87
N ILE A 26 -8.12 14.57 5.26
CA ILE A 26 -6.93 13.76 5.04
C ILE A 26 -6.63 13.75 3.56
N ALA A 27 -5.56 14.46 3.17
CA ALA A 27 -5.09 14.56 1.80
C ALA A 27 -4.21 13.37 1.38
N PRO A 28 -4.01 13.12 0.06
CA PRO A 28 -3.12 12.06 -0.43
C PRO A 28 -1.64 12.25 -0.04
N THR A 29 -1.19 13.50 0.12
CA THR A 29 0.18 13.90 0.53
C THR A 29 1.31 13.30 -0.31
N ALA A 30 1.07 12.96 -1.58
CA ALA A 30 2.00 12.23 -2.43
C ALA A 30 3.41 12.88 -2.51
N THR A 31 3.48 14.18 -2.80
CA THR A 31 4.75 14.92 -2.91
C THR A 31 5.27 15.34 -1.54
N ILE A 32 4.39 15.83 -0.67
CA ILE A 32 4.76 16.29 0.67
C ILE A 32 5.32 15.15 1.50
N ALA A 33 4.72 13.97 1.43
CA ALA A 33 5.20 12.78 2.13
C ALA A 33 6.63 12.40 1.71
N ASN A 34 6.95 12.50 0.41
CA ASN A 34 8.29 12.25 -0.09
C ASN A 34 9.33 13.27 0.44
N ILE A 35 8.95 14.54 0.54
CA ILE A 35 9.82 15.59 1.09
C ILE A 35 10.08 15.34 2.58
N CYS A 36 9.05 14.94 3.31
CA CYS A 36 9.14 14.69 4.75
C CYS A 36 9.71 13.31 5.11
N GLY A 37 9.93 12.42 4.13
CA GLY A 37 10.41 11.05 4.37
C GLY A 37 9.43 10.17 5.14
N VAL A 38 8.12 10.36 4.93
CA VAL A 38 7.05 9.59 5.57
C VAL A 38 6.16 8.92 4.53
N THR A 39 5.31 7.99 4.96
CA THR A 39 4.32 7.35 4.09
C THR A 39 3.21 8.30 3.70
N GLN A 40 2.64 8.09 2.51
CA GLN A 40 1.52 8.89 1.99
C GLN A 40 0.23 8.62 2.78
N SER A 41 -0.61 9.63 2.89
CA SER A 41 -1.87 9.54 3.66
C SER A 41 -1.62 9.03 5.09
N ILE A 42 -2.49 8.18 5.60
CA ILE A 42 -2.33 7.44 6.86
C ILE A 42 -2.49 5.95 6.50
N GLU A 43 -1.57 5.46 5.68
CA GLU A 43 -1.67 4.13 5.08
C GLU A 43 -0.39 3.32 5.29
N PRO A 44 -0.46 1.98 5.22
CA PRO A 44 0.73 1.13 5.19
C PRO A 44 1.58 1.44 3.96
N THR A 45 2.87 1.14 4.04
CA THR A 45 3.77 1.22 2.90
C THR A 45 3.32 0.24 1.82
N PHE A 46 3.22 0.71 0.56
CA PHE A 46 2.80 -0.18 -0.54
C PHE A 46 3.90 -1.15 -0.95
N GLN A 47 5.18 -0.77 -0.80
CA GLN A 47 6.36 -1.60 -1.02
C GLN A 47 7.49 -1.16 -0.10
N ASN A 48 8.26 -2.09 0.47
CA ASN A 48 9.41 -1.76 1.31
C ASN A 48 10.66 -1.43 0.50
N LEU A 49 10.72 -1.84 -0.76
CA LEU A 49 11.76 -1.49 -1.72
C LEU A 49 11.12 -1.30 -3.09
N PHE A 50 11.40 -0.18 -3.76
CA PHE A 50 10.91 0.11 -5.10
C PHE A 50 11.85 1.07 -5.84
N VAL A 51 11.77 1.08 -7.15
CA VAL A 51 12.47 2.05 -7.99
C VAL A 51 11.51 3.17 -8.36
N LYS A 52 11.93 4.40 -8.09
CA LYS A 52 11.22 5.61 -8.49
C LYS A 52 11.96 6.23 -9.68
N SER A 53 11.28 6.30 -10.82
CA SER A 53 11.79 6.98 -12.01
C SER A 53 11.18 8.38 -12.13
N ASN A 54 11.99 9.37 -12.43
CA ASN A 54 11.58 10.73 -12.76
C ASN A 54 12.52 11.33 -13.84
N LEU A 55 12.29 12.60 -14.20
CA LEU A 55 13.12 13.30 -15.21
C LEU A 55 14.60 13.39 -14.85
N SER A 56 14.97 13.26 -13.58
CA SER A 56 16.36 13.32 -13.09
C SER A 56 17.03 11.96 -13.02
N GLY A 57 16.29 10.86 -13.27
CA GLY A 57 16.84 9.50 -13.24
C GLY A 57 16.01 8.51 -12.42
N GLU A 58 16.62 7.36 -12.16
CA GLU A 58 16.03 6.29 -11.36
C GLU A 58 16.66 6.24 -9.97
N PHE A 59 15.80 6.17 -8.96
CA PHE A 59 16.21 6.14 -7.56
C PHE A 59 15.61 4.91 -6.88
N THR A 60 16.47 4.07 -6.30
CA THR A 60 16.01 2.99 -5.44
C THR A 60 15.65 3.55 -4.07
N VAL A 61 14.43 3.38 -3.68
CA VAL A 61 13.90 3.77 -2.38
C VAL A 61 13.67 2.52 -1.55
N VAL A 62 14.21 2.50 -0.34
CA VAL A 62 14.05 1.40 0.61
C VAL A 62 13.51 1.93 1.93
N ASN A 63 12.71 1.14 2.63
CA ASN A 63 12.21 1.49 3.95
C ASN A 63 13.38 1.50 4.96
N PRO A 64 13.79 2.67 5.49
CA PRO A 64 14.98 2.77 6.35
C PRO A 64 14.80 2.07 7.70
N HIS A 65 13.56 1.95 8.18
CA HIS A 65 13.25 1.24 9.42
C HIS A 65 13.46 -0.26 9.26
N LEU A 66 13.00 -0.82 8.13
CA LEU A 66 13.25 -2.22 7.79
C LEU A 66 14.74 -2.53 7.70
N VAL A 67 15.51 -1.69 7.00
CA VAL A 67 16.96 -1.86 6.87
C VAL A 67 17.64 -1.88 8.24
N ARG A 68 17.28 -0.95 9.12
CA ARG A 68 17.80 -0.89 10.49
C ARG A 68 17.50 -2.17 11.26
N ASP A 69 16.27 -2.65 11.21
CA ASP A 69 15.85 -3.82 11.99
C ASP A 69 16.43 -5.13 11.42
N LEU A 70 16.59 -5.24 10.09
CA LEU A 70 17.30 -6.34 9.45
C LEU A 70 18.79 -6.34 9.82
N LYS A 71 19.45 -5.16 9.84
CA LYS A 71 20.86 -5.02 10.27
C LYS A 71 21.02 -5.42 11.74
N ALA A 72 20.11 -5.03 12.61
CA ALA A 72 20.16 -5.39 14.03
C ALA A 72 20.05 -6.91 14.26
N ARG A 73 19.51 -7.65 13.30
CA ARG A 73 19.36 -9.12 13.32
C ARG A 73 20.39 -9.84 12.44
N ASN A 74 21.36 -9.14 11.88
CA ASN A 74 22.36 -9.68 10.94
C ASN A 74 21.73 -10.35 9.71
N LEU A 75 20.60 -9.83 9.23
CA LEU A 75 19.88 -10.32 8.06
C LEU A 75 20.04 -9.42 6.82
N TRP A 76 20.70 -8.29 6.95
CA TRP A 76 20.94 -7.35 5.85
C TRP A 76 22.21 -7.68 5.10
N ASP A 77 22.07 -8.28 3.94
CA ASP A 77 23.15 -8.66 3.02
C ASP A 77 22.68 -8.52 1.57
N ASP A 78 23.55 -8.83 0.60
CA ASP A 78 23.24 -8.74 -0.83
C ASP A 78 22.11 -9.68 -1.25
N ILE A 79 22.01 -10.84 -0.60
CA ILE A 79 20.92 -11.81 -0.83
C ILE A 79 19.58 -11.20 -0.41
N MET A 80 19.53 -10.56 0.76
CA MET A 80 18.32 -9.87 1.23
C MET A 80 17.88 -8.76 0.26
N VAL A 81 18.84 -8.00 -0.26
CA VAL A 81 18.56 -6.96 -1.25
C VAL A 81 18.01 -7.56 -2.54
N ALA A 82 18.56 -8.69 -2.99
CA ALA A 82 18.09 -9.42 -4.16
C ALA A 82 16.67 -9.97 -3.94
N ASP A 83 16.42 -10.61 -2.80
CA ASP A 83 15.09 -11.13 -2.42
C ASP A 83 14.04 -10.02 -2.38
N LEU A 84 14.36 -8.90 -1.75
CA LEU A 84 13.45 -7.74 -1.70
C LEU A 84 13.16 -7.17 -3.08
N LYS A 85 14.14 -7.11 -3.98
CA LYS A 85 13.93 -6.69 -5.37
C LYS A 85 13.04 -7.67 -6.13
N TYR A 86 13.26 -8.96 -5.93
CA TYR A 86 12.48 -10.01 -6.58
C TYR A 86 11.02 -10.03 -6.12
N LEU A 87 10.79 -9.85 -4.82
CA LEU A 87 9.47 -9.90 -4.18
C LEU A 87 8.78 -8.51 -4.07
N ASP A 88 9.23 -7.51 -4.82
CA ASP A 88 8.67 -6.14 -4.80
C ASP A 88 8.60 -5.53 -3.40
N GLY A 89 9.61 -5.80 -2.57
CA GLY A 89 9.71 -5.30 -1.21
C GLY A 89 8.84 -6.02 -0.19
N SER A 90 8.22 -7.14 -0.55
CA SER A 90 7.53 -8.03 0.41
C SER A 90 8.52 -8.91 1.17
N LEU A 91 8.24 -9.16 2.45
CA LEU A 91 9.00 -10.10 3.28
C LEU A 91 8.31 -11.45 3.42
N GLY A 92 7.06 -11.57 2.99
CA GLY A 92 6.19 -12.70 3.27
C GLY A 92 6.78 -14.06 2.87
N GLU A 93 7.42 -14.11 1.70
CA GLU A 93 7.99 -15.34 1.11
C GLU A 93 9.49 -15.52 1.39
N ILE A 94 10.13 -14.69 2.23
CA ILE A 94 11.54 -14.81 2.59
C ILE A 94 11.67 -15.65 3.87
N ASP A 95 12.05 -16.91 3.75
CA ASP A 95 12.05 -17.88 4.86
C ASP A 95 12.94 -17.48 6.04
N ARG A 96 14.08 -16.86 5.77
CA ARG A 96 15.04 -16.44 6.81
C ARG A 96 14.58 -15.22 7.62
N VAL A 97 13.52 -14.53 7.21
CA VAL A 97 12.96 -13.39 7.94
C VAL A 97 11.99 -13.90 9.00
N PRO A 98 12.17 -13.51 10.28
CA PRO A 98 11.26 -13.90 11.35
C PRO A 98 9.83 -13.30 11.18
N ASP A 99 8.82 -14.03 11.66
CA ASP A 99 7.41 -13.68 11.48
C ASP A 99 7.02 -12.33 12.09
N ASP A 100 7.69 -11.92 13.16
CA ASP A 100 7.45 -10.60 13.76
C ASP A 100 7.85 -9.47 12.83
N LEU A 101 8.95 -9.60 12.07
CA LEU A 101 9.33 -8.63 11.05
C LEU A 101 8.41 -8.70 9.82
N LYS A 102 8.01 -9.92 9.40
CA LYS A 102 7.04 -10.09 8.31
C LYS A 102 5.73 -9.37 8.63
N SER A 103 5.23 -9.53 9.84
CA SER A 103 4.01 -8.87 10.30
C SER A 103 4.17 -7.35 10.42
N LEU A 104 5.31 -6.88 10.95
CA LEU A 104 5.57 -5.46 11.15
C LEU A 104 5.70 -4.69 9.83
N TYR A 105 6.35 -5.29 8.85
CA TYR A 105 6.66 -4.68 7.56
C TYR A 105 5.78 -5.22 6.41
N ALA A 106 4.61 -5.80 6.75
CA ALA A 106 3.63 -6.21 5.75
C ALA A 106 3.25 -5.03 4.86
N THR A 107 3.27 -5.26 3.54
CA THR A 107 2.91 -4.24 2.56
C THR A 107 1.39 -4.03 2.50
N ALA A 108 0.95 -2.91 1.94
CA ALA A 108 -0.47 -2.61 1.79
C ALA A 108 -1.25 -3.69 1.00
N PHE A 109 -0.57 -4.44 0.12
CA PHE A 109 -1.16 -5.54 -0.63
C PHE A 109 -1.29 -6.85 0.17
N GLU A 110 -0.58 -6.97 1.28
CA GLU A 110 -0.61 -8.13 2.18
C GLU A 110 -1.61 -7.92 3.32
N ILE A 111 -1.99 -6.67 3.56
CA ILE A 111 -2.96 -6.30 4.58
C ILE A 111 -4.36 -6.33 3.94
N ASP A 112 -5.30 -7.02 4.60
CA ASP A 112 -6.71 -7.01 4.18
C ASP A 112 -7.26 -5.57 4.18
N SER A 113 -7.76 -5.11 3.03
CA SER A 113 -8.30 -3.76 2.84
C SER A 113 -9.44 -3.41 3.81
N ARG A 114 -10.09 -4.42 4.38
CA ARG A 114 -11.09 -4.25 5.43
C ARG A 114 -10.52 -3.49 6.63
N TRP A 115 -9.27 -3.73 7.02
CA TRP A 115 -8.63 -3.03 8.14
C TRP A 115 -8.35 -1.57 7.83
N LEU A 116 -8.04 -1.26 6.58
CA LEU A 116 -7.87 0.13 6.13
C LEU A 116 -9.21 0.89 6.22
N ILE A 117 -10.29 0.26 5.82
CA ILE A 117 -11.64 0.82 5.89
C ILE A 117 -12.07 1.04 7.34
N GLU A 118 -11.85 0.04 8.21
CA GLU A 118 -12.18 0.16 9.64
C GLU A 118 -11.38 1.28 10.32
N ALA A 119 -10.09 1.39 10.03
CA ALA A 119 -9.26 2.47 10.54
C ALA A 119 -9.73 3.84 10.02
N ALA A 120 -10.06 3.93 8.73
CA ALA A 120 -10.59 5.15 8.11
C ALA A 120 -11.95 5.56 8.69
N SER A 121 -12.85 4.59 8.91
CA SER A 121 -14.14 4.83 9.54
C SER A 121 -14.00 5.43 10.95
N ARG A 122 -13.06 4.92 11.74
CA ARG A 122 -12.78 5.46 13.08
C ARG A 122 -12.25 6.90 13.04
N ARG A 123 -11.49 7.27 12.00
CA ARG A 123 -11.01 8.63 11.78
C ARG A 123 -12.11 9.56 11.27
N GLN A 124 -13.03 9.06 10.43
CA GLN A 124 -14.05 9.86 9.75
C GLN A 124 -14.89 10.71 10.70
N LYS A 125 -15.18 10.22 11.89
CA LYS A 125 -15.96 10.98 12.89
C LYS A 125 -15.23 12.20 13.49
N TRP A 126 -13.91 12.31 13.27
CA TRP A 126 -13.08 13.40 13.81
C TRP A 126 -12.69 14.43 12.75
N ILE A 127 -13.07 14.21 11.50
CA ILE A 127 -12.81 15.11 10.39
C ILE A 127 -14.14 15.51 9.75
N ASP A 128 -14.21 16.76 9.31
CA ASP A 128 -15.43 17.32 8.72
C ASP A 128 -15.50 17.12 7.20
N GLN A 129 -14.36 16.97 6.53
CA GLN A 129 -14.26 16.71 5.11
C GLN A 129 -14.06 15.22 4.81
N ALA A 130 -13.62 14.92 3.61
CA ALA A 130 -13.30 13.57 3.16
C ALA A 130 -11.87 13.17 3.52
N GLN A 131 -11.57 11.90 3.33
CA GLN A 131 -10.20 11.37 3.38
C GLN A 131 -9.86 10.63 2.09
N SER A 132 -8.64 10.86 1.60
CA SER A 132 -8.12 10.19 0.42
C SER A 132 -7.59 8.82 0.82
N LEU A 133 -8.48 7.84 0.88
CA LEU A 133 -8.18 6.45 1.24
C LEU A 133 -7.92 5.63 -0.02
N ASN A 134 -6.69 5.14 -0.19
CA ASN A 134 -6.38 4.14 -1.22
C ASN A 134 -6.80 2.75 -0.73
N LEU A 135 -7.31 1.97 -1.67
CA LEU A 135 -7.64 0.57 -1.46
C LEU A 135 -6.69 -0.31 -2.25
N TYR A 136 -6.33 -1.45 -1.69
CA TYR A 136 -5.33 -2.36 -2.25
C TYR A 136 -5.92 -3.75 -2.40
N LEU A 137 -5.86 -4.30 -3.60
CA LEU A 137 -6.27 -5.67 -3.88
C LEU A 137 -5.06 -6.44 -4.46
N ALA A 138 -4.70 -7.53 -3.83
CA ALA A 138 -3.62 -8.39 -4.34
C ALA A 138 -3.98 -9.02 -5.69
N ARG A 139 -5.28 -9.25 -5.95
CA ARG A 139 -5.82 -9.77 -7.21
C ARG A 139 -7.03 -8.95 -7.62
N ALA A 140 -7.17 -8.71 -8.91
CA ALA A 140 -8.39 -8.10 -9.45
C ALA A 140 -9.54 -9.11 -9.34
N SER A 141 -10.55 -8.80 -8.51
CA SER A 141 -11.72 -9.63 -8.25
C SER A 141 -12.95 -8.74 -8.14
N GLY A 142 -13.94 -8.96 -9.02
CA GLY A 142 -15.20 -8.21 -9.00
C GLY A 142 -15.96 -8.37 -7.68
N PRO A 143 -16.16 -9.59 -7.17
CA PRO A 143 -16.83 -9.80 -5.88
C PRO A 143 -16.11 -9.15 -4.71
N GLU A 144 -14.77 -9.23 -4.66
CA GLU A 144 -13.98 -8.60 -3.61
C GLU A 144 -14.07 -7.07 -3.68
N LEU A 145 -14.02 -6.52 -4.89
CA LEU A 145 -14.19 -5.09 -5.13
C LEU A 145 -15.56 -4.61 -4.63
N ASP A 146 -16.64 -5.29 -4.99
CA ASP A 146 -17.99 -4.96 -4.53
C ASP A 146 -18.09 -5.02 -3.00
N ALA A 147 -17.56 -6.07 -2.38
CA ALA A 147 -17.58 -6.24 -0.93
C ALA A 147 -16.84 -5.10 -0.20
N ILE A 148 -15.66 -4.69 -0.70
CA ILE A 148 -14.86 -3.62 -0.12
C ILE A 148 -15.56 -2.26 -0.23
N TYR A 149 -16.12 -1.92 -1.39
CA TYR A 149 -16.82 -0.65 -1.57
C TYR A 149 -18.13 -0.60 -0.78
N ARG A 150 -18.89 -1.71 -0.70
CA ARG A 150 -20.06 -1.81 0.18
C ARG A 150 -19.70 -1.63 1.64
N LEU A 151 -18.59 -2.25 2.09
CA LEU A 151 -18.11 -2.09 3.45
C LEU A 151 -17.74 -0.62 3.73
N ALA A 152 -17.00 0.02 2.83
CA ALA A 152 -16.63 1.43 2.96
C ALA A 152 -17.86 2.33 3.12
N TRP A 153 -18.89 2.12 2.30
CA TRP A 153 -20.16 2.82 2.39
C TRP A 153 -20.90 2.54 3.71
N GLN A 154 -21.02 1.27 4.09
CA GLN A 154 -21.69 0.87 5.34
C GLN A 154 -20.98 1.43 6.58
N ARG A 155 -19.67 1.59 6.53
CA ARG A 155 -18.87 2.20 7.59
C ARG A 155 -18.87 3.74 7.59
N GLY A 156 -19.64 4.36 6.71
CA GLY A 156 -19.87 5.80 6.68
C GLY A 156 -18.70 6.61 6.12
N LEU A 157 -17.85 6.01 5.27
CA LEU A 157 -16.83 6.76 4.56
C LEU A 157 -17.47 7.65 3.51
N LYS A 158 -17.07 8.92 3.47
CA LYS A 158 -17.54 9.88 2.47
C LYS A 158 -16.96 9.59 1.08
N THR A 159 -15.68 9.20 1.05
CA THR A 159 -14.94 8.92 -0.18
C THR A 159 -13.92 7.82 0.02
N THR A 160 -13.52 7.19 -1.08
CA THR A 160 -12.27 6.48 -1.29
C THR A 160 -11.45 7.24 -2.32
N TYR A 161 -10.23 6.77 -2.65
CA TYR A 161 -9.37 7.42 -3.62
C TYR A 161 -8.94 6.42 -4.71
N TYR A 162 -7.66 6.05 -4.79
CA TYR A 162 -7.24 5.07 -5.78
C TYR A 162 -7.56 3.64 -5.35
N LEU A 163 -7.99 2.84 -6.32
CA LEU A 163 -7.92 1.39 -6.23
C LEU A 163 -6.61 0.94 -6.88
N ARG A 164 -5.79 0.22 -6.15
CA ARG A 164 -4.52 -0.34 -6.64
C ARG A 164 -4.61 -1.85 -6.66
N THR A 165 -4.26 -2.44 -7.79
CA THR A 165 -4.16 -3.89 -7.96
C THR A 165 -2.76 -4.26 -8.40
N ARG A 166 -2.31 -5.47 -8.08
CA ARG A 166 -1.10 -6.02 -8.70
C ARG A 166 -1.45 -6.48 -10.13
N ALA A 167 -0.47 -6.43 -11.04
CA ALA A 167 -0.64 -6.96 -12.38
C ALA A 167 -0.97 -8.47 -12.33
N ALA A 168 -1.79 -8.93 -13.27
CA ALA A 168 -2.19 -10.34 -13.36
C ALA A 168 -1.01 -11.27 -13.70
N SER A 169 0.00 -10.75 -14.41
CA SER A 169 1.23 -11.47 -14.75
C SER A 169 2.41 -10.90 -13.97
N ARG A 170 3.19 -11.76 -13.32
CA ARG A 170 4.54 -11.40 -12.87
C ARG A 170 5.39 -11.25 -14.13
N VAL A 171 5.90 -10.06 -14.40
CA VAL A 171 6.94 -9.87 -15.43
C VAL A 171 8.13 -10.71 -14.98
N GLU A 172 8.62 -11.59 -15.85
CA GLU A 172 9.87 -12.32 -15.61
C GLU A 172 10.98 -11.28 -15.36
N LYS A 173 11.45 -11.20 -14.13
CA LYS A 173 12.56 -10.31 -13.78
C LYS A 173 13.85 -11.02 -14.17
N SER A 174 14.24 -10.90 -15.44
CA SER A 174 15.36 -11.58 -16.07
C SER A 174 16.76 -11.06 -15.68
N THR A 175 16.86 -10.16 -14.71
CA THR A 175 18.12 -9.50 -14.34
C THR A 175 18.85 -10.13 -13.16
N LEU A 176 18.48 -11.33 -12.73
CA LEU A 176 19.25 -12.06 -11.72
C LEU A 176 20.10 -13.08 -12.43
N ASP A 177 21.41 -12.84 -12.45
CA ASP A 177 22.39 -13.75 -12.99
C ASP A 177 22.34 -15.07 -12.21
N ARG A 178 21.91 -16.14 -12.88
CA ARG A 178 21.77 -17.49 -12.31
C ARG A 178 23.12 -18.20 -12.15
N SER A 179 24.22 -17.52 -12.48
CA SER A 179 25.52 -18.19 -12.67
C SER A 179 26.22 -18.59 -11.38
N ASP A 180 25.84 -18.05 -10.23
CA ASP A 180 26.57 -18.30 -8.97
C ASP A 180 25.73 -18.94 -7.83
N GLY A 181 24.51 -19.40 -8.13
CA GLY A 181 23.72 -20.25 -7.20
C GLY A 181 23.32 -19.62 -5.87
N THR A 182 23.42 -18.30 -5.77
CA THR A 182 23.19 -17.55 -4.52
C THR A 182 21.77 -17.05 -4.32
N LEU A 183 20.85 -17.40 -5.22
CA LEU A 183 19.44 -17.08 -5.07
C LEU A 183 18.72 -18.18 -4.30
N ASN A 184 18.24 -17.89 -3.11
CA ASN A 184 17.07 -18.54 -2.53
C ASN A 184 15.82 -18.13 -3.32
N ALA A 185 15.86 -18.35 -4.64
CA ALA A 185 14.68 -18.18 -5.46
C ALA A 185 13.66 -19.21 -5.00
N VAL A 186 12.64 -18.76 -4.30
CA VAL A 186 11.44 -19.58 -4.07
C VAL A 186 11.00 -20.06 -5.43
N ALA A 187 11.06 -21.37 -5.66
CA ALA A 187 10.56 -21.99 -6.87
C ALA A 187 9.11 -21.54 -7.03
N LEU A 188 8.82 -20.73 -8.06
CA LEU A 188 7.47 -20.32 -8.36
C LEU A 188 6.63 -21.59 -8.53
N PRO A 189 5.49 -21.73 -7.84
CA PRO A 189 4.59 -22.82 -8.14
C PRO A 189 4.26 -22.72 -9.62
N SER A 190 4.55 -23.79 -10.36
CA SER A 190 4.24 -23.91 -11.78
C SER A 190 2.77 -23.56 -11.96
N ALA A 191 2.46 -22.46 -12.64
CA ALA A 191 1.13 -22.12 -13.05
C ALA A 191 0.70 -23.08 -14.17
N ALA A 192 0.34 -24.30 -13.79
CA ALA A 192 -0.47 -25.17 -14.62
C ALA A 192 -1.93 -24.68 -14.52
N GLY A 193 -2.23 -23.61 -15.23
CA GLY A 193 -3.59 -23.14 -15.46
C GLY A 193 -3.91 -23.32 -16.95
N PRO A 194 -5.15 -23.65 -17.33
CA PRO A 194 -5.49 -23.91 -18.71
C PRO A 194 -5.29 -22.67 -19.57
N ALA A 195 -4.58 -22.84 -20.67
CA ALA A 195 -4.51 -21.87 -21.75
C ALA A 195 -5.92 -21.64 -22.30
N GLY A 196 -6.39 -20.41 -22.23
CA GLY A 196 -7.69 -20.04 -22.77
C GLY A 196 -8.15 -18.67 -22.32
N GLY A 197 -7.41 -17.64 -22.67
CA GLY A 197 -7.85 -16.26 -22.55
C GLY A 197 -7.65 -15.58 -23.89
N ALA A 198 -8.71 -15.46 -24.69
CA ALA A 198 -8.72 -14.67 -25.90
C ALA A 198 -8.40 -13.21 -25.55
N SER A 199 -7.30 -12.68 -26.10
CA SER A 199 -7.01 -11.26 -26.08
C SER A 199 -7.85 -10.59 -27.16
N CYS A 200 -8.76 -9.71 -26.81
CA CYS A 200 -9.41 -8.83 -27.77
C CYS A 200 -8.36 -7.83 -28.29
N SER A 201 -8.15 -7.81 -29.61
CA SER A 201 -7.41 -6.75 -30.28
C SER A 201 -8.28 -5.50 -30.43
N LEU A 202 -7.66 -4.33 -30.36
CA LEU A 202 -8.35 -3.03 -30.44
C LEU A 202 -8.92 -2.70 -31.85
N ASP A 203 -8.83 -3.61 -32.80
CA ASP A 203 -9.22 -3.39 -34.20
C ASP A 203 -10.60 -3.93 -34.58
N GLY A 204 -11.42 -4.31 -33.59
CA GLY A 204 -12.88 -4.44 -33.75
C GLY A 204 -13.38 -5.55 -34.71
N GLU A 205 -12.56 -6.47 -35.16
CA GLU A 205 -12.99 -7.61 -35.98
C GLU A 205 -12.73 -8.94 -35.26
N ASN A 206 -13.83 -9.68 -35.03
CA ASN A 206 -13.96 -11.03 -34.45
C ASN A 206 -14.02 -11.12 -32.93
N CYS A 207 -15.25 -10.93 -32.42
CA CYS A 207 -15.76 -11.59 -31.20
C CYS A 207 -16.84 -12.59 -31.65
N GLU A 208 -16.53 -13.87 -31.70
CA GLU A 208 -17.47 -14.98 -31.58
C GLU A 208 -17.25 -15.71 -30.27
#